data_e03a8eca2bb978595cdfe6c0b7738e95
#
_entry.id   e03a8eca2bb978595cdfe6c0b7738e95
#
_cell.length_a   1.000
_cell.length_b   1.000
_cell.length_c   1.000
_cell.angle_alpha   90.00
_cell.angle_beta   90.00
_cell.angle_gamma   90.00
#
_symmetry.space_group_name_H-M   'P 1'
#
loop_
_entity.id
_entity.type
_entity.pdbx_description
1 polymer ?
#
loop_
_entity_poly.entity_id
_entity_poly.type
_entity_poly.pdbx_seq_one_letter_code
_entity_poly.pdbx_strand_id
1 'polypeptide(L)'
;MKILYIFFLIQINSIPIWSQEYNFTGSPNYLRVGDSIHYDFVIPTISQNSNVSEHTWDFSNSKYLGQEKEVFFVGNDSNRIKMIDKDAILDFSQDKEHLLLKHLQTPLLNIDFGNSFEYLKFPFPLNDSLVCQIEGKGTYCSKNKLVLSGTCCTKAMAKGKLIMPCNDSLNNTLLIQRSIVANINVSKDSLMSVRQDESMKFKAAIFEWHAMGYRYPILKIIEASIKKGERKVLDQSFAYAANVEGMSHLEDEQNKELKDKMRGISLESNTKQGDISYKVSVNGKKVCLSYSLVSDAQLRFLICNTSGMVFKSASLQQQAGNDYRQDFDCSGLSLGEYVLYIHVNDKAFSEKVCIK
;
A
#
# COMPACT_ATOMS: atom_id res chain seq x y z
N MET A 1 66.92 28.23 -8.55
CA MET A 1 65.83 28.32 -7.60
C MET A 1 64.57 27.77 -8.28
N LYS A 2 64.26 26.47 -8.10
CA LYS A 2 63.12 25.81 -8.74
C LYS A 2 62.03 25.65 -7.70
N ILE A 3 60.90 26.34 -7.88
CA ILE A 3 59.72 26.24 -7.05
C ILE A 3 58.90 25.07 -7.59
N LEU A 4 58.78 24.04 -6.75
CA LEU A 4 58.00 22.84 -7.01
C LEU A 4 56.57 23.09 -6.53
N TYR A 5 55.61 23.25 -7.43
CA TYR A 5 54.18 23.29 -7.09
C TYR A 5 53.68 21.86 -6.91
N ILE A 6 53.38 21.51 -5.67
CA ILE A 6 52.68 20.28 -5.34
C ILE A 6 51.19 20.57 -5.48
N PHE A 7 50.56 20.10 -6.55
CA PHE A 7 49.13 20.04 -6.69
C PHE A 7 48.61 18.87 -5.82
N PHE A 8 48.02 19.18 -4.69
CA PHE A 8 47.22 18.22 -3.94
C PHE A 8 45.87 18.05 -4.65
N LEU A 9 45.73 17.01 -5.46
CA LEU A 9 44.47 16.54 -5.99
C LEU A 9 43.67 15.92 -4.86
N ILE A 10 42.76 16.70 -4.27
CA ILE A 10 41.71 16.17 -3.41
C ILE A 10 40.74 15.42 -4.35
N GLN A 11 40.90 14.12 -4.44
CA GLN A 11 39.86 13.26 -4.97
C GLN A 11 38.70 13.28 -3.97
N ILE A 12 37.70 14.10 -4.27
CA ILE A 12 36.37 13.97 -3.65
C ILE A 12 35.80 12.67 -4.21
N ASN A 13 36.00 11.57 -3.48
CA ASN A 13 35.22 10.35 -3.70
C ASN A 13 33.78 10.76 -3.40
N SER A 14 33.03 11.10 -4.43
CA SER A 14 31.58 11.13 -4.38
C SER A 14 31.14 9.69 -4.08
N ILE A 15 30.90 9.41 -2.82
CA ILE A 15 30.18 8.20 -2.41
C ILE A 15 28.84 8.33 -3.11
N PRO A 16 28.50 7.44 -4.06
CA PRO A 16 27.16 7.45 -4.61
C PRO A 16 26.23 7.22 -3.43
N ILE A 17 25.41 8.20 -3.11
CA ILE A 17 24.25 8.01 -2.25
C ILE A 17 23.36 7.07 -3.04
N TRP A 18 23.50 5.79 -2.78
CA TRP A 18 22.58 4.79 -3.27
C TRP A 18 21.27 5.09 -2.55
N SER A 19 20.40 5.89 -3.17
CA SER A 19 19.01 5.89 -2.79
C SER A 19 18.60 4.42 -2.92
N GLN A 20 18.26 3.78 -1.81
CA GLN A 20 17.75 2.42 -1.86
C GLN A 20 16.47 2.46 -2.69
N GLU A 21 16.60 2.11 -3.96
CA GLU A 21 15.45 1.95 -4.81
C GLU A 21 14.57 0.86 -4.21
N TYR A 22 13.35 1.22 -3.84
CA TYR A 22 12.35 0.22 -3.49
C TYR A 22 12.08 -0.63 -4.74
N ASN A 23 12.67 -1.77 -4.77
CA ASN A 23 12.32 -2.83 -5.68
C ASN A 23 11.32 -3.72 -4.95
N PHE A 24 10.23 -4.04 -5.59
CA PHE A 24 9.28 -5.04 -5.10
C PHE A 24 10.04 -6.39 -5.07
N THR A 25 10.63 -6.67 -3.92
CA THR A 25 11.63 -7.72 -3.77
C THR A 25 11.00 -8.88 -3.02
N GLY A 26 10.85 -10.00 -3.66
CA GLY A 26 10.48 -11.30 -3.13
C GLY A 26 10.02 -11.37 -1.67
N SER A 27 10.89 -11.74 -0.76
CA SER A 27 10.53 -12.13 0.61
C SER A 27 9.60 -11.18 1.39
N PRO A 28 9.79 -9.84 1.40
CA PRO A 28 8.88 -8.95 2.12
C PRO A 28 7.46 -8.88 1.52
N ASN A 29 7.31 -9.25 0.26
CA ASN A 29 6.05 -9.12 -0.48
C ASN A 29 5.42 -10.47 -0.83
N TYR A 30 5.98 -11.58 -0.37
CA TYR A 30 5.34 -12.88 -0.52
C TYR A 30 4.04 -12.92 0.25
N LEU A 31 3.04 -13.60 -0.32
CA LEU A 31 1.84 -13.94 0.41
C LEU A 31 2.24 -14.83 1.61
N ARG A 32 1.57 -14.65 2.74
CA ARG A 32 1.90 -15.39 3.96
C ARG A 32 0.65 -15.97 4.60
N VAL A 33 0.71 -17.25 4.92
CA VAL A 33 -0.35 -17.97 5.64
C VAL A 33 -0.50 -17.39 7.05
N GLY A 34 -1.76 -17.17 7.46
CA GLY A 34 -2.11 -16.62 8.77
C GLY A 34 -2.32 -15.10 8.77
N ASP A 35 -1.96 -14.40 7.70
CA ASP A 35 -2.23 -12.96 7.59
C ASP A 35 -3.70 -12.69 7.28
N SER A 36 -4.18 -11.53 7.73
CA SER A 36 -5.43 -10.94 7.29
C SER A 36 -5.26 -9.45 6.99
N ILE A 37 -6.09 -8.93 6.11
CA ILE A 37 -6.08 -7.52 5.72
C ILE A 37 -7.51 -6.99 5.73
N HIS A 38 -7.69 -5.84 6.36
CA HIS A 38 -8.94 -5.09 6.30
C HIS A 38 -8.84 -3.98 5.26
N TYR A 39 -9.77 -3.98 4.33
CA TYR A 39 -9.94 -2.95 3.32
C TYR A 39 -11.27 -2.26 3.47
N ASP A 40 -11.28 -0.95 3.38
CA ASP A 40 -12.46 -0.14 3.25
C ASP A 40 -12.78 0.13 1.78
N PHE A 41 -14.06 0.03 1.39
CA PHE A 41 -14.50 0.47 0.07
C PHE A 41 -14.46 1.99 -0.01
N VAL A 42 -13.89 2.50 -1.10
CA VAL A 42 -13.79 3.93 -1.36
C VAL A 42 -14.31 4.30 -2.75
N ILE A 43 -14.83 5.51 -2.88
CA ILE A 43 -15.06 6.14 -4.19
C ILE A 43 -13.80 6.94 -4.50
N PRO A 44 -12.95 6.48 -5.44
CA PRO A 44 -11.69 7.16 -5.69
C PRO A 44 -11.92 8.50 -6.39
N THR A 45 -11.29 9.53 -5.86
CA THR A 45 -11.16 10.84 -6.51
C THR A 45 -9.68 11.15 -6.61
N ILE A 46 -9.13 11.13 -7.82
CA ILE A 46 -7.69 11.32 -8.05
C ILE A 46 -7.47 12.78 -8.45
N SER A 47 -6.72 13.51 -7.65
CA SER A 47 -6.14 14.79 -8.04
C SER A 47 -4.73 14.54 -8.59
N GLN A 48 -4.57 14.58 -9.92
CA GLN A 48 -3.26 14.44 -10.54
C GLN A 48 -2.50 15.76 -10.48
N ASN A 49 -1.56 15.88 -9.56
CA ASN A 49 -0.51 16.89 -9.64
C ASN A 49 0.71 16.26 -10.31
N SER A 50 0.79 16.38 -11.62
CA SER A 50 1.93 15.93 -12.42
C SER A 50 3.08 16.93 -12.36
N ASN A 51 3.86 16.93 -11.28
CA ASN A 51 5.22 17.46 -11.34
C ASN A 51 6.12 16.37 -11.94
N VAL A 52 6.90 16.73 -12.95
CA VAL A 52 7.63 15.85 -13.88
C VAL A 52 8.69 14.96 -13.22
N SER A 53 9.02 15.12 -11.93
CA SER A 53 10.08 14.38 -11.24
C SER A 53 9.60 13.36 -10.20
N GLU A 54 8.42 13.51 -9.62
CA GLU A 54 7.85 12.55 -8.66
C GLU A 54 6.34 12.41 -8.88
N HIS A 55 5.89 11.18 -9.13
CA HIS A 55 4.46 10.91 -9.20
C HIS A 55 3.84 11.04 -7.80
N THR A 56 2.82 11.89 -7.67
CA THR A 56 1.99 11.96 -6.47
C THR A 56 0.58 11.54 -6.83
N TRP A 57 0.12 10.46 -6.19
CA TRP A 57 -1.27 10.00 -6.28
C TRP A 57 -2.02 10.49 -5.06
N ASP A 58 -2.86 11.49 -5.26
CA ASP A 58 -3.61 12.11 -4.18
C ASP A 58 -5.06 11.62 -4.17
N PHE A 59 -5.38 10.79 -3.19
CA PHE A 59 -6.71 10.26 -2.91
C PHE A 59 -7.36 10.88 -1.67
N SER A 60 -6.80 11.96 -1.13
CA SER A 60 -7.31 12.61 0.10
C SER A 60 -8.78 13.02 0.00
N ASN A 61 -9.25 13.34 -1.20
CA ASN A 61 -10.66 13.70 -1.47
C ASN A 61 -11.57 12.48 -1.72
N SER A 62 -11.05 11.26 -1.67
CA SER A 62 -11.85 10.04 -1.85
C SER A 62 -12.74 9.80 -0.64
N LYS A 63 -13.91 9.23 -0.87
CA LYS A 63 -14.92 9.01 0.18
C LYS A 63 -15.02 7.54 0.55
N TYR A 64 -14.99 7.24 1.84
CA TYR A 64 -15.32 5.92 2.35
C TYR A 64 -16.82 5.62 2.22
N LEU A 65 -17.15 4.39 1.81
CA LEU A 65 -18.53 3.94 1.64
C LEU A 65 -19.12 3.31 2.91
N GLY A 66 -18.33 3.17 3.99
CA GLY A 66 -18.76 2.49 5.23
C GLY A 66 -18.98 0.99 5.05
N GLN A 67 -18.38 0.40 4.03
CA GLN A 67 -18.35 -1.03 3.79
C GLN A 67 -16.92 -1.52 3.90
N GLU A 68 -16.72 -2.63 4.58
CA GLU A 68 -15.43 -3.25 4.83
C GLU A 68 -15.34 -4.60 4.10
N LYS A 69 -14.12 -4.95 3.75
CA LYS A 69 -13.76 -6.24 3.17
C LYS A 69 -12.55 -6.79 3.90
N GLU A 70 -12.68 -7.96 4.46
CA GLU A 70 -11.59 -8.69 5.07
C GLU A 70 -11.08 -9.75 4.12
N VAL A 71 -9.76 -9.84 3.99
CA VAL A 71 -9.07 -10.82 3.14
C VAL A 71 -8.17 -11.66 4.03
N PHE A 72 -8.34 -12.97 3.98
CA PHE A 72 -7.56 -13.94 4.75
C PHE A 72 -6.62 -14.72 3.83
N PHE A 73 -5.43 -15.02 4.34
CA PHE A 73 -4.46 -15.89 3.68
C PHE A 73 -4.34 -17.18 4.47
N VAL A 74 -4.83 -18.29 3.90
CA VAL A 74 -4.84 -19.61 4.54
C VAL A 74 -4.11 -20.63 3.69
N GLY A 75 -3.54 -21.65 4.31
CA GLY A 75 -2.83 -22.72 3.61
C GLY A 75 -2.19 -23.68 4.59
N ASN A 76 -1.65 -24.78 4.07
CA ASN A 76 -0.93 -25.79 4.87
C ASN A 76 0.59 -25.57 4.80
N ASP A 77 1.06 -24.84 3.80
CA ASP A 77 2.48 -24.52 3.61
C ASP A 77 2.63 -23.12 2.96
N SER A 78 3.86 -22.60 2.95
CA SER A 78 4.18 -21.30 2.37
C SER A 78 4.12 -21.26 0.84
N ASN A 79 4.00 -22.42 0.18
CA ASN A 79 4.03 -22.53 -1.28
C ASN A 79 2.64 -22.64 -1.88
N ARG A 80 1.62 -22.96 -1.07
CA ARG A 80 0.22 -23.07 -1.49
C ARG A 80 -0.67 -22.26 -0.59
N ILE A 81 -1.10 -21.12 -1.09
CA ILE A 81 -1.81 -20.11 -0.31
C ILE A 81 -3.15 -19.81 -0.96
N LYS A 82 -4.20 -19.87 -0.17
CA LYS A 82 -5.52 -19.40 -0.57
C LYS A 82 -5.74 -18.01 -0.01
N MET A 83 -6.05 -17.09 -0.89
CA MET A 83 -6.58 -15.78 -0.54
C MET A 83 -8.10 -15.89 -0.55
N ILE A 84 -8.73 -15.67 0.59
CA ILE A 84 -10.17 -15.79 0.78
C ILE A 84 -10.74 -14.43 1.15
N ASP A 85 -11.69 -13.98 0.39
CA ASP A 85 -12.55 -12.87 0.75
C ASP A 85 -14.03 -13.29 0.66
N LYS A 86 -14.93 -12.37 1.00
CA LYS A 86 -16.39 -12.65 0.98
C LYS A 86 -16.89 -13.15 -0.38
N ASP A 87 -16.27 -12.68 -1.46
CA ASP A 87 -16.79 -12.84 -2.83
C ASP A 87 -15.97 -13.82 -3.68
N ALA A 88 -14.74 -14.13 -3.26
CA ALA A 88 -13.83 -14.95 -4.04
C ALA A 88 -12.82 -15.75 -3.18
N ILE A 89 -12.42 -16.89 -3.73
CA ILE A 89 -11.28 -17.68 -3.26
C ILE A 89 -10.30 -17.77 -4.43
N LEU A 90 -9.07 -17.34 -4.20
CA LEU A 90 -7.99 -17.45 -5.15
C LEU A 90 -6.91 -18.37 -4.58
N ASP A 91 -6.60 -19.46 -5.28
CA ASP A 91 -5.53 -20.37 -4.88
C ASP A 91 -4.24 -20.02 -5.62
N PHE A 92 -3.20 -19.76 -4.85
CA PHE A 92 -1.88 -19.42 -5.38
C PHE A 92 -0.86 -20.52 -5.11
N SER A 93 0.05 -20.69 -6.06
CA SER A 93 1.33 -21.37 -5.86
C SER A 93 2.43 -20.32 -5.88
N GLN A 94 3.28 -20.30 -4.85
CA GLN A 94 4.33 -19.31 -4.67
C GLN A 94 5.67 -20.00 -4.48
N ASP A 95 6.69 -19.50 -5.16
CA ASP A 95 8.09 -19.82 -4.93
C ASP A 95 8.91 -18.52 -4.80
N LYS A 96 10.24 -18.62 -4.87
CA LYS A 96 11.13 -17.45 -4.72
C LYS A 96 11.06 -16.47 -5.90
N GLU A 97 10.60 -16.90 -7.05
CA GLU A 97 10.63 -16.13 -8.29
C GLU A 97 9.23 -15.85 -8.86
N HIS A 98 8.24 -16.71 -8.55
CA HIS A 98 6.94 -16.68 -9.19
C HIS A 98 5.79 -16.77 -8.20
N LEU A 99 4.73 -16.05 -8.50
CA LEU A 99 3.41 -16.18 -7.90
C LEU A 99 2.42 -16.57 -9.01
N LEU A 100 1.93 -17.81 -8.99
CA LEU A 100 1.02 -18.35 -9.98
C LEU A 100 -0.39 -18.43 -9.41
N LEU A 101 -1.38 -17.84 -10.08
CA LEU A 101 -2.79 -18.09 -9.77
C LEU A 101 -3.19 -19.41 -10.38
N LYS A 102 -3.53 -20.39 -9.53
CA LYS A 102 -3.93 -21.76 -9.94
C LYS A 102 -5.40 -21.90 -10.13
N HIS A 103 -6.17 -21.29 -9.23
CA HIS A 103 -7.62 -21.50 -9.19
C HIS A 103 -8.32 -20.23 -8.73
N LEU A 104 -9.48 -19.95 -9.32
CA LEU A 104 -10.40 -18.89 -8.93
C LEU A 104 -11.79 -19.49 -8.71
N GLN A 105 -12.34 -19.27 -7.54
CA GLN A 105 -13.70 -19.62 -7.20
C GLN A 105 -14.46 -18.38 -6.73
N THR A 106 -15.64 -18.18 -7.29
CA THR A 106 -16.64 -17.19 -6.85
C THR A 106 -18.00 -17.90 -6.73
N PRO A 107 -19.07 -17.26 -6.24
CA PRO A 107 -20.41 -17.88 -6.24
C PRO A 107 -20.87 -18.36 -7.61
N LEU A 108 -20.38 -17.75 -8.69
CA LEU A 108 -20.82 -18.08 -10.06
C LEU A 108 -19.76 -18.81 -10.87
N LEU A 109 -18.48 -18.68 -10.55
CA LEU A 109 -17.37 -19.16 -11.35
C LEU A 109 -16.52 -20.13 -10.54
N ASN A 110 -16.04 -21.16 -11.21
CA ASN A 110 -15.01 -22.06 -10.69
C ASN A 110 -14.06 -22.35 -11.85
N ILE A 111 -12.84 -21.81 -11.82
CA ILE A 111 -11.88 -21.82 -12.93
C ILE A 111 -10.52 -22.34 -12.45
N ASP A 112 -10.00 -23.35 -13.13
CA ASP A 112 -8.64 -23.84 -12.99
C ASP A 112 -7.77 -23.29 -14.13
N PHE A 113 -6.66 -22.65 -13.78
CA PHE A 113 -5.69 -22.07 -14.71
C PHE A 113 -4.47 -22.99 -14.92
N GLY A 114 -4.33 -24.05 -14.14
CA GLY A 114 -3.14 -24.89 -14.16
C GLY A 114 -1.88 -24.10 -13.84
N ASN A 115 -0.97 -23.97 -14.80
CA ASN A 115 0.25 -23.18 -14.69
C ASN A 115 0.27 -21.96 -15.63
N SER A 116 -0.82 -21.67 -16.29
CA SER A 116 -0.84 -20.64 -17.34
C SER A 116 -0.87 -19.20 -16.80
N PHE A 117 -1.38 -18.99 -15.58
CA PHE A 117 -1.55 -17.65 -15.04
C PHE A 117 -0.43 -17.27 -14.07
N GLU A 118 0.66 -16.75 -14.61
CA GLU A 118 1.68 -16.10 -13.82
C GLU A 118 1.19 -14.72 -13.37
N TYR A 119 0.85 -14.64 -12.08
CA TYR A 119 0.22 -13.46 -11.49
C TYR A 119 1.25 -12.36 -11.20
N LEU A 120 2.44 -12.75 -10.71
CA LEU A 120 3.54 -11.85 -10.39
C LEU A 120 4.87 -12.61 -10.41
N LYS A 121 5.95 -11.92 -10.71
CA LYS A 121 7.32 -12.43 -10.56
C LYS A 121 8.09 -11.63 -9.51
N PHE A 122 9.15 -12.20 -8.96
CA PHE A 122 10.01 -11.57 -7.99
C PHE A 122 11.49 -11.73 -8.40
N PRO A 123 12.32 -10.68 -8.32
CA PRO A 123 11.95 -9.29 -8.04
C PRO A 123 11.15 -8.67 -9.19
N PHE A 124 10.39 -7.60 -8.90
CA PHE A 124 9.63 -6.86 -9.90
C PHE A 124 10.01 -5.37 -9.85
N PRO A 125 11.09 -4.96 -10.50
CA PRO A 125 11.59 -3.59 -10.45
C PRO A 125 10.73 -2.63 -11.27
N LEU A 126 10.90 -1.33 -11.01
CA LEU A 126 10.26 -0.26 -11.78
C LEU A 126 10.54 -0.42 -13.29
N ASN A 127 9.53 -0.14 -14.12
CA ASN A 127 9.53 -0.30 -15.58
C ASN A 127 9.61 -1.76 -16.08
N ASP A 128 9.60 -2.75 -15.19
CA ASP A 128 9.53 -4.15 -15.60
C ASP A 128 8.10 -4.56 -15.99
N SER A 129 8.00 -5.59 -16.78
CA SER A 129 6.73 -6.14 -17.24
C SER A 129 6.75 -7.66 -17.31
N LEU A 130 5.57 -8.23 -17.08
CA LEU A 130 5.29 -9.65 -17.18
C LEU A 130 4.10 -9.84 -18.09
N VAL A 131 4.27 -10.60 -19.16
CA VAL A 131 3.18 -10.95 -20.08
C VAL A 131 3.01 -12.45 -20.11
N CYS A 132 1.82 -12.94 -19.82
CA CYS A 132 1.51 -14.36 -19.91
C CYS A 132 0.22 -14.60 -20.69
N GLN A 133 0.18 -15.74 -21.40
CA GLN A 133 -1.04 -16.27 -21.99
C GLN A 133 -1.79 -17.04 -20.89
N ILE A 134 -3.03 -16.64 -20.64
CA ILE A 134 -3.86 -17.29 -19.62
C ILE A 134 -4.85 -18.24 -20.29
N GLU A 135 -4.93 -19.44 -19.77
CA GLU A 135 -5.91 -20.45 -20.16
C GLU A 135 -6.60 -20.97 -18.91
N GLY A 136 -7.92 -21.01 -18.92
CA GLY A 136 -8.71 -21.47 -17.78
C GLY A 136 -9.84 -22.39 -18.23
N LYS A 137 -10.08 -23.42 -17.44
CA LYS A 137 -11.21 -24.36 -17.65
C LYS A 137 -11.99 -24.49 -16.35
N GLY A 138 -13.31 -24.59 -16.48
CA GLY A 138 -14.11 -24.70 -15.28
C GLY A 138 -15.61 -24.70 -15.53
N THR A 139 -16.35 -24.12 -14.59
CA THR A 139 -17.81 -24.08 -14.63
C THR A 139 -18.35 -22.68 -14.34
N TYR A 140 -19.47 -22.38 -14.96
CA TYR A 140 -20.32 -21.23 -14.69
C TYR A 140 -21.65 -21.69 -14.11
N CYS A 141 -22.06 -21.10 -12.97
CA CYS A 141 -23.25 -21.49 -12.21
C CYS A 141 -23.29 -23.01 -11.90
N SER A 142 -22.13 -23.62 -11.64
CA SER A 142 -21.94 -25.04 -11.30
C SER A 142 -22.47 -26.06 -12.36
N LYS A 143 -22.99 -25.61 -13.49
CA LYS A 143 -23.64 -26.47 -14.52
C LYS A 143 -23.01 -26.35 -15.89
N ASN A 144 -22.69 -25.13 -16.30
CA ASN A 144 -22.22 -24.88 -17.65
C ASN A 144 -20.71 -24.98 -17.71
N LYS A 145 -20.15 -25.63 -18.71
CA LYS A 145 -18.72 -25.65 -18.96
C LYS A 145 -18.25 -24.27 -19.36
N LEU A 146 -17.11 -23.83 -18.79
CA LEU A 146 -16.47 -22.57 -19.08
C LEU A 146 -15.06 -22.83 -19.58
N VAL A 147 -14.69 -22.15 -20.66
CA VAL A 147 -13.31 -22.06 -21.14
C VAL A 147 -12.95 -20.59 -21.28
N LEU A 148 -11.82 -20.22 -20.71
CA LEU A 148 -11.25 -18.88 -20.77
C LEU A 148 -9.90 -18.95 -21.47
N SER A 149 -9.64 -18.02 -22.39
CA SER A 149 -8.34 -17.86 -23.03
C SER A 149 -8.05 -16.39 -23.28
N GLY A 150 -6.82 -15.96 -23.01
CA GLY A 150 -6.47 -14.56 -23.16
C GLY A 150 -5.05 -14.23 -22.77
N THR A 151 -4.80 -12.95 -22.54
CA THR A 151 -3.50 -12.41 -22.18
C THR A 151 -3.61 -11.58 -20.91
N CYS A 152 -2.66 -11.75 -20.01
CA CYS A 152 -2.45 -10.88 -18.87
C CYS A 152 -1.11 -10.16 -19.03
N CYS A 153 -1.12 -8.84 -18.82
CA CYS A 153 0.06 -8.00 -18.82
C CYS A 153 0.14 -7.26 -17.48
N THR A 154 1.16 -7.55 -16.69
CA THR A 154 1.45 -6.86 -15.42
C THR A 154 2.66 -5.95 -15.62
N LYS A 155 2.59 -4.69 -15.18
CA LYS A 155 3.67 -3.68 -15.33
C LYS A 155 3.89 -2.93 -14.03
N ALA A 156 5.15 -2.71 -13.67
CA ALA A 156 5.57 -1.75 -12.65
C ALA A 156 5.64 -0.36 -13.29
N MET A 157 4.57 0.44 -13.11
CA MET A 157 4.30 1.63 -13.92
C MET A 157 5.07 2.86 -13.47
N ALA A 158 5.08 3.12 -12.17
CA ALA A 158 5.64 4.35 -11.62
C ALA A 158 5.94 4.18 -10.13
N LYS A 159 6.88 4.99 -9.64
CA LYS A 159 7.20 5.13 -8.22
C LYS A 159 6.89 6.56 -7.78
N GLY A 160 6.39 6.73 -6.57
CA GLY A 160 6.01 8.05 -6.10
C GLY A 160 5.48 8.08 -4.67
N LYS A 161 4.74 9.14 -4.38
CA LYS A 161 4.05 9.38 -3.11
C LYS A 161 2.56 9.06 -3.25
N LEU A 162 2.03 8.27 -2.33
CA LEU A 162 0.59 7.99 -2.22
C LEU A 162 0.02 8.76 -1.02
N ILE A 163 -1.01 9.56 -1.26
CA ILE A 163 -1.80 10.22 -0.22
C ILE A 163 -3.13 9.47 -0.12
N MET A 164 -3.40 8.90 1.06
CA MET A 164 -4.57 8.09 1.32
C MET A 164 -5.83 8.94 1.59
N PRO A 165 -7.03 8.37 1.53
CA PRO A 165 -8.26 9.08 1.85
C PRO A 165 -8.31 9.69 3.28
N CYS A 166 -7.52 9.15 4.21
CA CYS A 166 -7.36 9.70 5.57
C CYS A 166 -6.27 10.79 5.68
N ASN A 167 -5.70 11.26 4.56
CA ASN A 167 -4.56 12.16 4.44
C ASN A 167 -3.22 11.58 4.92
N ASP A 168 -3.16 10.31 5.31
CA ASP A 168 -1.88 9.64 5.53
C ASP A 168 -1.10 9.58 4.22
N SER A 169 0.19 9.87 4.28
CA SER A 169 1.04 9.86 3.09
C SER A 169 2.14 8.82 3.21
N LEU A 170 2.28 8.04 2.14
CA LEU A 170 3.26 6.98 2.01
C LEU A 170 4.23 7.30 0.88
N ASN A 171 5.49 7.51 1.23
CA ASN A 171 6.56 7.72 0.26
C ASN A 171 7.04 6.36 -0.27
N ASN A 172 7.80 6.36 -1.37
CA ASN A 172 8.35 5.14 -1.96
C ASN A 172 7.28 4.08 -2.28
N THR A 173 6.16 4.52 -2.84
CA THR A 173 5.09 3.64 -3.27
C THR A 173 5.28 3.29 -4.74
N LEU A 174 5.15 2.01 -5.08
CA LEU A 174 5.19 1.48 -6.45
C LEU A 174 3.77 1.21 -6.93
N LEU A 175 3.42 1.74 -8.10
CA LEU A 175 2.17 1.40 -8.80
C LEU A 175 2.41 0.21 -9.73
N ILE A 176 1.70 -0.88 -9.48
CA ILE A 176 1.63 -2.04 -10.37
C ILE A 176 0.26 -2.03 -11.06
N GLN A 177 0.27 -2.09 -12.39
CA GLN A 177 -0.93 -2.24 -13.21
C GLN A 177 -0.96 -3.64 -13.81
N ARG A 178 -2.11 -4.32 -13.68
CA ARG A 178 -2.38 -5.59 -14.34
C ARG A 178 -3.55 -5.43 -15.29
N SER A 179 -3.34 -5.71 -16.56
CA SER A 179 -4.34 -5.65 -17.62
C SER A 179 -4.63 -7.06 -18.12
N ILE A 180 -5.90 -7.46 -18.06
CA ILE A 180 -6.37 -8.76 -18.51
C ILE A 180 -7.32 -8.57 -19.68
N VAL A 181 -7.08 -9.27 -20.77
CA VAL A 181 -8.01 -9.36 -21.92
C VAL A 181 -8.21 -10.82 -22.24
N ALA A 182 -9.43 -11.30 -22.10
CA ALA A 182 -9.74 -12.71 -22.32
C ALA A 182 -11.07 -12.92 -23.05
N ASN A 183 -11.17 -14.04 -23.75
CA ASN A 183 -12.41 -14.57 -24.30
C ASN A 183 -12.94 -15.62 -23.33
N ILE A 184 -14.22 -15.55 -23.04
CA ILE A 184 -14.92 -16.50 -22.16
C ILE A 184 -15.97 -17.19 -23.01
N ASN A 185 -15.91 -18.53 -23.10
CA ASN A 185 -16.85 -19.37 -23.77
C ASN A 185 -17.59 -20.20 -22.74
N VAL A 186 -18.93 -20.15 -22.76
CA VAL A 186 -19.80 -20.92 -21.87
C VAL A 186 -20.68 -21.81 -22.70
N SER A 187 -20.66 -23.13 -22.44
CA SER A 187 -21.49 -24.13 -23.16
C SER A 187 -22.36 -24.93 -22.18
N LYS A 188 -23.58 -25.21 -22.59
CA LYS A 188 -24.55 -26.02 -21.82
C LYS A 188 -24.32 -27.53 -21.91
N ASP A 189 -23.67 -28.02 -22.98
CA ASP A 189 -23.47 -29.44 -23.24
C ASP A 189 -22.03 -29.80 -23.55
N SER A 190 -21.66 -31.05 -23.19
CA SER A 190 -20.31 -31.60 -23.35
C SER A 190 -19.92 -31.89 -24.80
N LEU A 191 -20.84 -31.84 -25.75
CA LEU A 191 -20.65 -32.35 -27.10
C LEU A 191 -20.78 -31.31 -28.22
N MET A 192 -21.09 -30.07 -27.91
CA MET A 192 -21.19 -29.05 -28.96
C MET A 192 -19.92 -28.18 -29.06
N SER A 193 -19.40 -28.11 -30.28
CA SER A 193 -18.48 -27.05 -30.68
C SER A 193 -19.12 -25.70 -30.35
N VAL A 194 -18.43 -24.91 -29.53
CA VAL A 194 -18.86 -23.57 -29.14
C VAL A 194 -19.11 -22.76 -30.42
N ARG A 195 -20.34 -22.34 -30.67
CA ARG A 195 -20.63 -21.38 -31.73
C ARG A 195 -19.90 -20.09 -31.38
N GLN A 196 -19.15 -19.54 -32.31
CA GLN A 196 -18.38 -18.28 -32.12
C GLN A 196 -19.26 -17.12 -31.63
N ASP A 197 -20.58 -17.19 -31.85
CA ASP A 197 -21.54 -16.16 -31.41
C ASP A 197 -21.82 -16.11 -29.90
N GLU A 198 -21.35 -17.07 -29.10
CA GLU A 198 -21.55 -17.11 -27.65
C GLU A 198 -20.30 -16.66 -26.85
N SER A 199 -19.25 -16.29 -27.53
CA SER A 199 -18.04 -15.80 -26.92
C SER A 199 -18.25 -14.41 -26.26
N MET A 200 -17.87 -14.31 -25.02
CA MET A 200 -17.84 -13.03 -24.26
C MET A 200 -16.41 -12.53 -24.15
N LYS A 201 -16.21 -11.22 -24.34
CA LYS A 201 -14.93 -10.57 -24.11
C LYS A 201 -14.89 -9.99 -22.71
N PHE A 202 -13.95 -10.46 -21.91
CA PHE A 202 -13.63 -9.94 -20.59
C PHE A 202 -12.43 -9.01 -20.69
N LYS A 203 -12.53 -7.83 -20.04
CA LYS A 203 -11.41 -6.92 -19.84
C LYS A 203 -11.39 -6.51 -18.38
N ALA A 204 -10.20 -6.50 -17.78
CA ALA A 204 -9.99 -5.93 -16.46
C ALA A 204 -8.68 -5.13 -16.44
N ALA A 205 -8.71 -4.03 -15.69
CA ALA A 205 -7.52 -3.29 -15.29
C ALA A 205 -7.50 -3.24 -13.76
N ILE A 206 -6.39 -3.68 -13.18
CA ILE A 206 -6.19 -3.71 -11.74
C ILE A 206 -4.98 -2.84 -11.44
N PHE A 207 -5.17 -1.82 -10.61
CA PHE A 207 -4.13 -0.92 -10.16
C PHE A 207 -3.88 -1.19 -8.68
N GLU A 208 -2.63 -1.47 -8.32
CA GLU A 208 -2.22 -1.82 -6.97
C GLU A 208 -1.05 -0.92 -6.53
N TRP A 209 -1.24 -0.16 -5.46
CA TRP A 209 -0.19 0.67 -4.86
C TRP A 209 0.46 -0.07 -3.71
N HIS A 210 1.74 -0.39 -3.88
CA HIS A 210 2.55 -1.11 -2.91
C HIS A 210 3.52 -0.12 -2.26
N ALA A 211 3.34 0.16 -0.99
CA ALA A 211 4.23 1.03 -0.25
C ALA A 211 5.34 0.23 0.43
N MET A 212 6.53 0.84 0.51
CA MET A 212 7.64 0.25 1.23
C MET A 212 7.28 0.05 2.71
N GLY A 213 7.62 -1.10 3.26
CA GLY A 213 7.27 -1.48 4.63
C GLY A 213 5.94 -2.21 4.78
N TYR A 214 5.19 -2.37 3.69
CA TYR A 214 3.93 -3.10 3.67
C TYR A 214 4.01 -4.30 2.74
N ARG A 215 3.51 -5.44 3.19
CA ARG A 215 3.52 -6.70 2.44
C ARG A 215 2.53 -6.69 1.29
N TYR A 216 1.36 -6.11 1.50
CA TYR A 216 0.21 -6.13 0.62
C TYR A 216 -0.08 -4.74 0.04
N PRO A 217 -0.84 -4.65 -1.07
CA PRO A 217 -1.22 -3.35 -1.62
C PRO A 217 -2.02 -2.53 -0.60
N ILE A 218 -1.68 -1.24 -0.51
CA ILE A 218 -2.34 -0.29 0.40
C ILE A 218 -3.61 0.28 -0.23
N LEU A 219 -3.58 0.49 -1.53
CA LEU A 219 -4.73 0.92 -2.31
C LEU A 219 -4.86 0.03 -3.54
N LYS A 220 -6.08 -0.31 -3.89
CA LYS A 220 -6.39 -1.12 -5.07
C LYS A 220 -7.59 -0.55 -5.79
N ILE A 221 -7.49 -0.40 -7.11
CA ILE A 221 -8.61 -0.08 -7.99
C ILE A 221 -8.75 -1.20 -9.00
N ILE A 222 -9.96 -1.69 -9.18
CA ILE A 222 -10.32 -2.75 -10.12
C ILE A 222 -11.40 -2.22 -11.05
N GLU A 223 -11.11 -2.20 -12.34
CA GLU A 223 -12.06 -1.91 -13.38
C GLU A 223 -12.29 -3.19 -14.20
N ALA A 224 -13.53 -3.62 -14.34
CA ALA A 224 -13.85 -4.85 -15.05
C ALA A 224 -15.06 -4.68 -15.96
N SER A 225 -14.99 -5.24 -17.15
CA SER A 225 -16.07 -5.23 -18.11
C SER A 225 -16.21 -6.55 -18.86
N ILE A 226 -17.44 -6.94 -19.17
CA ILE A 226 -17.78 -8.08 -20.01
C ILE A 226 -18.67 -7.60 -21.15
N LYS A 227 -18.31 -7.94 -22.39
CA LYS A 227 -19.11 -7.69 -23.58
C LYS A 227 -19.48 -8.99 -24.26
N LYS A 228 -20.73 -9.09 -24.75
CA LYS A 228 -21.21 -10.15 -25.66
C LYS A 228 -21.60 -9.48 -26.99
N GLY A 229 -20.77 -9.64 -28.02
CA GLY A 229 -20.85 -8.79 -29.21
C GLY A 229 -20.67 -7.32 -28.85
N GLU A 230 -21.55 -6.47 -29.30
CA GLU A 230 -21.57 -5.03 -28.98
C GLU A 230 -22.24 -4.73 -27.63
N ARG A 231 -22.94 -5.70 -27.03
CA ARG A 231 -23.69 -5.50 -25.78
C ARG A 231 -22.75 -5.59 -24.57
N LYS A 232 -22.73 -4.54 -23.76
CA LYS A 232 -22.08 -4.51 -22.45
C LYS A 232 -22.95 -5.31 -21.45
N VAL A 233 -22.40 -6.39 -20.89
CA VAL A 233 -23.07 -7.28 -19.93
C VAL A 233 -22.72 -6.88 -18.52
N LEU A 234 -21.45 -6.49 -18.28
CA LEU A 234 -20.93 -6.03 -17.01
C LEU A 234 -20.03 -4.83 -17.24
N ASP A 235 -20.10 -3.87 -16.33
CA ASP A 235 -19.17 -2.74 -16.24
C ASP A 235 -19.12 -2.28 -14.78
N GLN A 236 -18.04 -2.57 -14.13
CA GLN A 236 -17.89 -2.34 -12.69
C GLN A 236 -16.51 -1.74 -12.39
N SER A 237 -16.49 -0.83 -11.41
CA SER A 237 -15.28 -0.29 -10.84
C SER A 237 -15.38 -0.37 -9.32
N PHE A 238 -14.33 -0.89 -8.70
CA PHE A 238 -14.21 -1.03 -7.25
C PHE A 238 -12.90 -0.41 -6.81
N ALA A 239 -12.90 0.28 -5.68
CA ALA A 239 -11.67 0.74 -5.05
C ALA A 239 -11.66 0.35 -3.57
N TYR A 240 -10.49 -0.02 -3.10
CA TYR A 240 -10.25 -0.49 -1.74
C TYR A 240 -9.04 0.21 -1.18
N ALA A 241 -9.17 0.79 0.01
CA ALA A 241 -8.07 1.35 0.80
C ALA A 241 -7.82 0.48 2.02
N ALA A 242 -6.59 0.04 2.22
CA ALA A 242 -6.23 -0.76 3.38
C ALA A 242 -6.20 0.10 4.64
N ASN A 243 -6.62 -0.48 5.76
CA ASN A 243 -6.34 0.10 7.06
C ASN A 243 -4.84 -0.08 7.37
N VAL A 244 -4.08 0.99 7.17
CA VAL A 244 -2.61 1.00 7.28
C VAL A 244 -2.15 0.62 8.69
N GLU A 245 -2.87 1.07 9.73
CA GLU A 245 -2.57 0.72 11.12
C GLU A 245 -2.74 -0.78 11.37
N GLY A 246 -3.81 -1.39 10.85
CA GLY A 246 -4.07 -2.83 10.97
C GLY A 246 -3.01 -3.70 10.30
N MET A 247 -2.48 -3.28 9.14
CA MET A 247 -1.42 -4.00 8.44
C MET A 247 -0.06 -3.97 9.15
N SER A 248 0.15 -3.04 10.08
CA SER A 248 1.41 -2.89 10.82
C SER A 248 1.50 -3.76 12.09
N HIS A 249 0.42 -4.42 12.49
CA HIS A 249 0.32 -5.12 13.78
C HIS A 249 0.68 -6.60 13.76
N LEU A 250 1.10 -7.14 12.64
CA LEU A 250 1.58 -8.53 12.60
C LEU A 250 2.94 -8.60 13.31
N GLU A 251 2.94 -9.19 14.50
CA GLU A 251 4.10 -9.28 15.41
C GLU A 251 5.01 -10.47 15.06
N ASP A 252 5.63 -10.45 13.90
CA ASP A 252 6.67 -11.42 13.57
C ASP A 252 7.95 -10.75 13.07
N GLU A 253 9.02 -11.54 12.96
CA GLU A 253 10.34 -11.03 12.55
C GLU A 253 10.32 -10.40 11.15
N GLN A 254 9.58 -10.97 10.21
CA GLN A 254 9.49 -10.43 8.85
C GLN A 254 8.75 -9.09 8.81
N ASN A 255 7.67 -8.95 9.55
CA ASN A 255 6.97 -7.67 9.67
C ASN A 255 7.76 -6.66 10.50
N LYS A 256 8.51 -7.12 11.50
CA LYS A 256 9.46 -6.29 12.23
C LYS A 256 10.52 -5.71 11.28
N GLU A 257 11.08 -6.53 10.39
CA GLU A 257 12.03 -6.07 9.36
C GLU A 257 11.41 -5.02 8.43
N LEU A 258 10.16 -5.19 8.01
CA LEU A 258 9.43 -4.21 7.22
C LEU A 258 9.24 -2.90 7.99
N LYS A 259 8.84 -2.98 9.27
CA LYS A 259 8.67 -1.80 10.16
C LYS A 259 10.01 -1.09 10.40
N ASP A 260 11.08 -1.81 10.58
CA ASP A 260 12.42 -1.23 10.80
C ASP A 260 12.94 -0.53 9.54
N LYS A 261 12.66 -1.09 8.35
CA LYS A 261 12.91 -0.40 7.07
C LYS A 261 12.10 0.90 6.93
N MET A 262 10.82 0.89 7.31
CA MET A 262 10.01 2.11 7.34
C MET A 262 10.57 3.14 8.31
N ARG A 263 10.95 2.72 9.52
CA ARG A 263 11.55 3.61 10.53
C ARG A 263 12.87 4.20 10.05
N GLY A 264 13.72 3.41 9.37
CA GLY A 264 14.95 3.89 8.77
C GLY A 264 14.71 5.03 7.77
N ILE A 265 13.66 4.93 6.95
CA ILE A 265 13.27 6.00 6.02
C ILE A 265 12.65 7.18 6.77
N SER A 266 11.84 6.94 7.80
CA SER A 266 11.32 8.01 8.67
C SER A 266 12.41 8.70 9.45
N LEU A 267 13.49 7.99 9.84
CA LEU A 267 14.64 8.60 10.50
C LEU A 267 15.49 9.45 9.54
N GLU A 268 15.48 9.13 8.23
CA GLU A 268 16.05 10.02 7.21
C GLU A 268 15.14 11.22 6.90
N SER A 269 13.82 11.07 7.07
CA SER A 269 12.83 12.16 6.98
C SER A 269 12.56 12.86 8.33
N ASN A 270 12.92 12.24 9.47
CA ASN A 270 13.01 12.93 10.75
C ASN A 270 14.22 13.87 10.68
N THR A 271 13.99 14.97 10.05
CA THR A 271 14.79 16.15 10.08
C THR A 271 15.39 16.28 11.49
N LYS A 272 16.72 16.20 11.57
CA LYS A 272 17.46 16.96 12.57
C LYS A 272 17.08 18.43 12.36
N GLN A 273 15.89 18.79 12.73
CA GLN A 273 15.40 20.15 12.77
C GLN A 273 15.82 20.75 14.08
N GLY A 274 17.08 21.17 14.17
CA GLY A 274 17.54 22.04 15.24
C GLY A 274 17.40 21.41 16.64
N ASP A 275 16.95 22.06 17.62
CA ASP A 275 17.11 21.85 19.04
C ASP A 275 16.28 20.71 19.67
N ILE A 276 15.35 20.07 18.93
CA ILE A 276 14.48 19.01 19.43
C ILE A 276 14.33 17.84 18.44
N SER A 277 14.34 16.62 18.96
CA SER A 277 13.81 15.43 18.29
C SER A 277 12.60 14.90 19.07
N TYR A 278 11.51 14.53 18.42
CA TYR A 278 10.32 14.10 19.11
C TYR A 278 9.56 13.00 18.35
N LYS A 279 8.69 12.28 19.11
CA LYS A 279 7.77 11.28 18.60
C LYS A 279 6.43 11.46 19.30
N VAL A 280 5.35 11.50 18.50
CA VAL A 280 3.98 11.54 18.98
C VAL A 280 3.33 10.15 18.82
N SER A 281 2.59 9.71 19.82
CA SER A 281 1.77 8.51 19.76
C SER A 281 0.41 8.78 20.39
N VAL A 282 -0.65 8.16 19.86
CA VAL A 282 -2.01 8.28 20.37
C VAL A 282 -2.52 6.89 20.76
N ASN A 283 -2.92 6.74 22.02
CA ASN A 283 -3.48 5.51 22.56
C ASN A 283 -4.90 5.78 23.07
N GLY A 284 -5.90 5.53 22.24
CA GLY A 284 -7.29 5.88 22.51
C GLY A 284 -7.44 7.38 22.72
N LYS A 285 -7.80 7.79 23.94
CA LYS A 285 -7.96 9.21 24.33
C LYS A 285 -6.74 9.80 25.03
N LYS A 286 -5.56 9.20 24.87
CA LYS A 286 -4.33 9.71 25.45
C LYS A 286 -3.31 10.01 24.35
N VAL A 287 -2.85 11.27 24.29
CA VAL A 287 -1.76 11.70 23.38
C VAL A 287 -0.46 11.72 24.18
N CYS A 288 0.55 10.98 23.71
CA CYS A 288 1.86 10.87 24.35
C CYS A 288 2.93 11.46 23.42
N LEU A 289 3.69 12.42 23.91
CA LEU A 289 4.83 13.03 23.24
C LEU A 289 6.11 12.59 23.95
N SER A 290 7.01 11.89 23.26
CA SER A 290 8.35 11.60 23.71
C SER A 290 9.32 12.50 22.95
N TYR A 291 10.31 13.11 23.63
CA TYR A 291 11.22 14.06 23.00
C TYR A 291 12.60 14.09 23.66
N SER A 292 13.58 14.59 22.90
CA SER A 292 14.94 14.85 23.35
C SER A 292 15.35 16.25 22.92
N LEU A 293 16.13 16.93 23.74
CA LEU A 293 16.60 18.30 23.53
C LEU A 293 18.14 18.35 23.44
N VAL A 294 18.63 19.05 22.43
CA VAL A 294 20.06 19.27 22.22
C VAL A 294 20.59 20.37 23.15
N SER A 295 19.75 21.34 23.49
CA SER A 295 20.07 22.48 24.38
C SER A 295 18.89 22.77 25.31
N ASP A 296 19.14 23.52 26.39
CA ASP A 296 18.07 23.98 27.28
C ASP A 296 17.07 24.82 26.51
N ALA A 297 15.78 24.53 26.73
CA ALA A 297 14.71 25.15 25.95
C ALA A 297 13.46 25.46 26.80
N GLN A 298 12.76 26.51 26.38
CA GLN A 298 11.40 26.78 26.81
C GLN A 298 10.43 26.05 25.86
N LEU A 299 9.63 25.17 26.43
CA LEU A 299 8.69 24.33 25.67
C LEU A 299 7.26 24.77 25.95
N ARG A 300 6.45 24.77 24.88
CA ARG A 300 5.00 24.92 25.00
C ARG A 300 4.30 23.95 24.05
N PHE A 301 3.41 23.15 24.60
CA PHE A 301 2.63 22.18 23.86
C PHE A 301 1.15 22.59 23.89
N LEU A 302 0.47 22.50 22.74
CA LEU A 302 -0.93 22.86 22.61
C LEU A 302 -1.64 21.79 21.80
N ILE A 303 -2.80 21.28 22.28
CA ILE A 303 -3.71 20.47 21.47
C ILE A 303 -4.90 21.33 21.09
N CYS A 304 -5.08 21.54 19.78
CA CYS A 304 -6.12 22.39 19.20
C CYS A 304 -6.99 21.57 18.27
N ASN A 305 -8.23 22.00 18.04
CA ASN A 305 -9.00 21.52 16.89
C ASN A 305 -8.53 22.19 15.59
N THR A 306 -9.07 21.77 14.46
CA THR A 306 -8.76 22.34 13.13
C THR A 306 -9.14 23.83 12.98
N SER A 307 -9.98 24.35 13.87
CA SER A 307 -10.35 25.78 13.92
C SER A 307 -9.40 26.60 14.81
N GLY A 308 -8.36 25.99 15.42
CA GLY A 308 -7.39 26.65 16.28
C GLY A 308 -7.81 26.83 17.74
N MET A 309 -8.94 26.27 18.18
CA MET A 309 -9.37 26.33 19.58
C MET A 309 -8.50 25.37 20.41
N VAL A 310 -7.85 25.89 21.44
CA VAL A 310 -6.97 25.15 22.35
C VAL A 310 -7.80 24.40 23.41
N PHE A 311 -7.57 23.11 23.52
CA PHE A 311 -8.21 22.23 24.51
C PHE A 311 -7.26 21.78 25.62
N LYS A 312 -5.99 21.57 25.28
CA LYS A 312 -4.97 21.20 26.25
C LYS A 312 -3.73 22.02 26.02
N SER A 313 -3.01 22.36 27.09
CA SER A 313 -1.73 23.06 27.00
C SER A 313 -0.80 22.62 28.13
N ALA A 314 0.49 22.61 27.86
CA ALA A 314 1.56 22.50 28.85
C ALA A 314 2.70 23.43 28.47
N SER A 315 3.32 24.06 29.49
CA SER A 315 4.50 24.91 29.29
C SER A 315 5.51 24.61 30.39
N LEU A 316 6.75 24.40 29.99
CA LEU A 316 7.85 24.06 30.92
C LEU A 316 9.17 24.54 30.38
N GLN A 317 10.12 24.79 31.28
CA GLN A 317 11.53 24.91 30.97
C GLN A 317 12.21 23.56 31.18
N GLN A 318 12.95 23.09 30.18
CA GLN A 318 13.60 21.79 30.20
C GLN A 318 15.08 21.93 29.83
N GLN A 319 15.95 21.26 30.58
CA GLN A 319 17.37 21.19 30.26
C GLN A 319 17.60 20.26 29.07
N ALA A 320 18.76 20.37 28.42
CA ALA A 320 19.22 19.43 27.42
C ALA A 320 19.21 18.00 27.97
N GLY A 321 18.75 17.04 27.17
CA GLY A 321 18.70 15.66 27.61
C GLY A 321 17.79 14.81 26.71
N ASN A 322 17.72 13.50 27.01
CA ASN A 322 17.02 12.52 26.25
C ASN A 322 15.84 11.91 27.04
N ASP A 323 14.95 11.26 26.32
CA ASP A 323 13.85 10.41 26.86
C ASP A 323 12.83 11.16 27.74
N TYR A 324 12.62 12.44 27.46
CA TYR A 324 11.54 13.20 28.08
C TYR A 324 10.19 12.75 27.54
N ARG A 325 9.16 12.83 28.42
CA ARG A 325 7.81 12.45 28.04
C ARG A 325 6.79 13.44 28.58
N GLN A 326 5.85 13.83 27.73
CA GLN A 326 4.68 14.63 28.05
C GLN A 326 3.42 13.88 27.59
N ASP A 327 2.52 13.64 28.54
CA ASP A 327 1.24 12.96 28.28
C ASP A 327 0.09 13.96 28.39
N PHE A 328 -0.89 13.84 27.48
CA PHE A 328 -2.14 14.61 27.51
C PHE A 328 -3.32 13.66 27.60
N ASP A 329 -4.13 13.82 28.64
CA ASP A 329 -5.41 13.17 28.77
C ASP A 329 -6.47 13.93 27.95
N CYS A 330 -6.95 13.31 26.90
CA CYS A 330 -7.95 13.83 25.98
C CYS A 330 -9.32 13.17 26.17
N SER A 331 -9.59 12.53 27.32
CA SER A 331 -10.84 11.81 27.61
C SER A 331 -12.08 12.70 27.50
N GLY A 332 -11.95 14.01 27.76
CA GLY A 332 -13.00 15.01 27.59
C GLY A 332 -13.21 15.56 26.19
N LEU A 333 -12.41 15.12 25.21
CA LEU A 333 -12.50 15.59 23.83
C LEU A 333 -13.41 14.67 23.00
N SER A 334 -14.07 15.26 22.00
CA SER A 334 -14.82 14.50 21.00
C SER A 334 -13.89 13.65 20.16
N LEU A 335 -14.41 12.54 19.61
CA LEU A 335 -13.67 11.76 18.62
C LEU A 335 -13.41 12.62 17.38
N GLY A 336 -12.20 12.57 16.81
CA GLY A 336 -11.89 13.36 15.63
C GLY A 336 -10.43 13.81 15.57
N GLU A 337 -10.17 14.71 14.62
CA GLU A 337 -8.84 15.23 14.32
C GLU A 337 -8.52 16.47 15.12
N TYR A 338 -7.32 16.49 15.67
CA TYR A 338 -6.74 17.59 16.41
C TYR A 338 -5.32 17.84 15.91
N VAL A 339 -4.74 18.99 16.27
CA VAL A 339 -3.36 19.36 15.97
C VAL A 339 -2.63 19.54 17.29
N LEU A 340 -1.52 18.81 17.46
CA LEU A 340 -0.56 19.06 18.52
C LEU A 340 0.50 20.06 18.02
N TYR A 341 0.53 21.27 18.60
CA TYR A 341 1.61 22.23 18.38
C TYR A 341 2.69 22.04 19.44
N ILE A 342 3.94 22.04 18.98
CA ILE A 342 5.16 21.90 19.80
C ILE A 342 6.00 23.14 19.56
N HIS A 343 6.04 24.04 20.53
CA HIS A 343 6.90 25.22 20.51
C HIS A 343 8.16 24.94 21.29
N VAL A 344 9.31 25.23 20.69
CA VAL A 344 10.64 25.11 21.29
C VAL A 344 11.34 26.44 21.07
N ASN A 345 11.47 27.25 22.13
CA ASN A 345 11.93 28.64 22.04
C ASN A 345 11.11 29.41 20.96
N ASP A 346 11.76 29.91 19.90
CA ASP A 346 11.12 30.65 18.80
C ASP A 346 10.65 29.75 17.64
N LYS A 347 10.81 28.44 17.72
CA LYS A 347 10.43 27.48 16.68
C LYS A 347 9.11 26.79 17.01
N ALA A 348 8.28 26.55 16.01
CA ALA A 348 7.01 25.84 16.16
C ALA A 348 6.93 24.66 15.19
N PHE A 349 6.50 23.54 15.70
CA PHE A 349 6.21 22.31 14.95
C PHE A 349 4.74 21.93 15.15
N SER A 350 4.17 21.18 14.25
CA SER A 350 2.78 20.73 14.37
C SER A 350 2.64 19.29 13.92
N GLU A 351 1.86 18.51 14.67
CA GLU A 351 1.54 17.13 14.37
C GLU A 351 0.03 16.92 14.43
N LYS A 352 -0.49 16.20 13.45
CA LYS A 352 -1.90 15.80 13.42
C LYS A 352 -2.11 14.62 14.34
N VAL A 353 -3.09 14.69 15.24
CA VAL A 353 -3.44 13.63 16.18
C VAL A 353 -4.93 13.29 16.03
N CYS A 354 -5.25 12.00 15.94
CA CYS A 354 -6.62 11.53 15.83
C CYS A 354 -7.03 10.88 17.16
N ILE A 355 -8.04 11.43 17.82
CA ILE A 355 -8.60 10.90 19.06
C ILE A 355 -9.74 9.96 18.70
N LYS A 356 -9.62 8.71 19.12
CA LYS A 356 -10.55 7.60 18.83
C LYS A 356 -11.32 7.16 20.07
#